data_ae5c4bf3539c2714b69681fce60a2cc1
#
_entry.id   ae5c4bf3539c2714b69681fce60a2cc1
#
_cell.length_a   1.000
_cell.length_b   1.000
_cell.length_c   1.000
_cell.angle_alpha   90.00
_cell.angle_beta   90.00
_cell.angle_gamma   90.00
#
_symmetry.space_group_name_H-M   'P 1'
#
loop_
_entity.id
_entity.type
_entity.pdbx_description
1 polymer ?
#
loop_
_entity_poly.entity_id
_entity_poly.type
_entity_poly.pdbx_seq_one_letter_code
_entity_poly.pdbx_strand_id
1 'polypeptide(L)'
;MLDIKFVRNNPDVVKQNIKNKFQDEKLPLVDEVIERDKRNREIKQEVEALRAEKNKAYKEIGAMMAQKKIEEAEALKKKVAESNGRINELSEEEKEVEEKLKQNMMISPNIIDPSVPIGKDDSQNVEIEKFGEPFVPDFEIPYHTEIMEAFDGIDLESAGRVAGNGFYYLMGDIARIHSSVLAYARDFMINRGFTYCVPPFMIRSNVVTGVMSFAEMDAMMYKIEGEDLYLIGTSEHSMIGKFIGQTLEKDQVPQTLTSYSPCFRKEKGAHGIEERGVYRIHQFEKQEMIVVCEPEESKEWYDKLWKNTVDLFRSMDIPVRTLECCSGDLADLKVKSVDVEAWSPRQQKYFEVGSCSNLGDAQARRLGIRIKGENGSYFAHTLNNTVVAPPRMLIAFLENNLQADGSVRIPEVLQPYMGGNKEITPKNK
;
A
#
# COMPACT_ATOMS: atom_id res chain seq x y z
N MET A 1 4.52 1.66 10.36
CA MET A 1 5.25 2.38 11.47
C MET A 1 5.79 1.34 12.42
N LEU A 2 7.05 1.45 12.81
CA LEU A 2 7.66 0.53 13.78
C LEU A 2 7.05 0.66 15.20
N ASP A 3 7.28 -0.35 16.05
CA ASP A 3 7.00 -0.25 17.48
C ASP A 3 8.08 0.61 18.16
N ILE A 4 7.67 1.63 18.90
CA ILE A 4 8.60 2.52 19.62
C ILE A 4 9.45 1.76 20.65
N LYS A 5 8.88 0.72 21.29
CA LYS A 5 9.63 -0.11 22.23
C LYS A 5 10.70 -0.93 21.50
N PHE A 6 10.39 -1.40 20.29
CA PHE A 6 11.36 -2.09 19.45
C PHE A 6 12.52 -1.18 19.07
N VAL A 7 12.24 0.04 18.59
CA VAL A 7 13.26 1.02 18.20
C VAL A 7 14.18 1.34 19.39
N ARG A 8 13.59 1.60 20.57
CA ARG A 8 14.32 1.91 21.79
C ARG A 8 15.23 0.78 22.26
N ASN A 9 14.75 -0.46 22.16
CA ASN A 9 15.46 -1.63 22.71
C ASN A 9 16.46 -2.22 21.70
N ASN A 10 16.30 -1.92 20.39
CA ASN A 10 17.10 -2.49 19.32
C ASN A 10 17.57 -1.42 18.31
N PRO A 11 18.20 -0.32 18.77
CA PRO A 11 18.58 0.79 17.88
C PRO A 11 19.56 0.35 16.78
N ASP A 12 20.48 -0.54 17.08
CA ASP A 12 21.47 -1.03 16.13
C ASP A 12 20.84 -1.86 15.01
N VAL A 13 19.80 -2.65 15.33
CA VAL A 13 19.03 -3.41 14.33
C VAL A 13 18.31 -2.44 13.38
N VAL A 14 17.70 -1.38 13.92
CA VAL A 14 17.01 -0.37 13.11
C VAL A 14 17.99 0.39 12.23
N LYS A 15 19.14 0.81 12.77
CA LYS A 15 20.20 1.47 11.99
C LYS A 15 20.78 0.56 10.90
N GLN A 16 20.99 -0.74 11.19
CA GLN A 16 21.44 -1.69 10.19
C GLN A 16 20.40 -1.90 9.08
N ASN A 17 19.12 -1.96 9.43
CA ASN A 17 18.04 -2.05 8.45
C ASN A 17 17.98 -0.83 7.52
N ILE A 18 18.17 0.38 8.05
CA ILE A 18 18.27 1.62 7.26
C ILE A 18 19.42 1.55 6.25
N LYS A 19 20.60 1.07 6.70
CA LYS A 19 21.77 0.85 5.81
C LYS A 19 21.46 -0.20 4.74
N ASN A 20 20.83 -1.30 5.12
CA ASN A 20 20.45 -2.35 4.18
C ASN A 20 19.48 -1.84 3.10
N LYS A 21 18.67 -0.82 3.42
CA LYS A 21 17.76 -0.14 2.48
C LYS A 21 18.42 1.02 1.72
N PHE A 22 19.73 1.24 1.91
CA PHE A 22 20.47 2.33 1.28
C PHE A 22 19.88 3.73 1.54
N GLN A 23 19.38 3.96 2.77
CA GLN A 23 18.74 5.20 3.21
C GLN A 23 19.55 5.86 4.34
N ASP A 24 20.87 5.95 4.19
CA ASP A 24 21.79 6.41 5.24
C ASP A 24 21.43 7.80 5.79
N GLU A 25 20.78 8.65 5.00
CA GLU A 25 20.25 9.94 5.42
C GLU A 25 19.23 9.86 6.55
N LYS A 26 18.60 8.69 6.76
CA LYS A 26 17.65 8.43 7.83
C LYS A 26 18.28 7.91 9.13
N LEU A 27 19.58 7.63 9.16
CA LEU A 27 20.26 7.13 10.37
C LEU A 27 20.08 8.05 11.60
N PRO A 28 20.16 9.39 11.50
CA PRO A 28 19.95 10.29 12.62
C PRO A 28 18.55 10.17 13.24
N LEU A 29 17.54 9.78 12.47
CA LEU A 29 16.16 9.66 12.95
C LEU A 29 16.03 8.66 14.11
N VAL A 30 16.87 7.62 14.14
CA VAL A 30 16.82 6.59 15.19
C VAL A 30 17.17 7.20 16.55
N ASP A 31 18.23 8.00 16.60
CA ASP A 31 18.64 8.66 17.84
C ASP A 31 17.64 9.73 18.25
N GLU A 32 17.13 10.52 17.31
CA GLU A 32 16.06 11.50 17.57
C GLU A 32 14.78 10.86 18.13
N VAL A 33 14.36 9.72 17.59
CA VAL A 33 13.20 8.96 18.08
C VAL A 33 13.41 8.53 19.51
N ILE A 34 14.59 8.01 19.86
CA ILE A 34 14.92 7.55 21.20
C ILE A 34 14.94 8.72 22.19
N GLU A 35 15.54 9.84 21.81
CA GLU A 35 15.60 11.06 22.66
C GLU A 35 14.18 11.61 22.91
N ARG A 36 13.37 11.74 21.86
CA ARG A 36 11.98 12.23 21.97
C ARG A 36 11.10 11.28 22.80
N ASP A 37 11.25 9.95 22.60
CA ASP A 37 10.53 8.96 23.43
C ASP A 37 10.94 9.07 24.90
N LYS A 38 12.24 9.26 25.19
CA LYS A 38 12.72 9.48 26.55
C LYS A 38 12.09 10.75 27.16
N ARG A 39 12.14 11.86 26.42
CA ARG A 39 11.56 13.14 26.88
C ARG A 39 10.05 13.02 27.10
N ASN A 40 9.32 12.38 26.20
CA ASN A 40 7.88 12.16 26.35
C ASN A 40 7.55 11.37 27.64
N ARG A 41 8.32 10.34 27.95
CA ARG A 41 8.12 9.57 29.18
C ARG A 41 8.46 10.38 30.44
N GLU A 42 9.52 11.20 30.40
CA GLU A 42 9.88 12.11 31.51
C GLU A 42 8.77 13.12 31.77
N ILE A 43 8.22 13.75 30.71
CA ILE A 43 7.11 14.70 30.84
C ILE A 43 5.89 14.01 31.45
N LYS A 44 5.51 12.84 30.98
CA LYS A 44 4.37 12.08 31.51
C LYS A 44 4.54 11.76 32.99
N GLN A 45 5.73 11.34 33.43
CA GLN A 45 6.04 11.08 34.83
C GLN A 45 5.95 12.34 35.67
N GLU A 46 6.52 13.47 35.20
CA GLU A 46 6.46 14.76 35.91
C GLU A 46 5.02 15.26 36.06
N VAL A 47 4.23 15.17 34.97
CA VAL A 47 2.80 15.57 34.98
C VAL A 47 1.98 14.68 35.94
N GLU A 48 2.21 13.37 35.96
CA GLU A 48 1.55 12.46 36.91
C GLU A 48 1.91 12.78 38.37
N ALA A 49 3.19 13.01 38.65
CA ALA A 49 3.65 13.40 40.01
C ALA A 49 3.01 14.72 40.45
N LEU A 50 3.04 15.74 39.60
CA LEU A 50 2.42 17.05 39.90
C LEU A 50 0.91 16.94 40.11
N ARG A 51 0.21 16.11 39.33
CA ARG A 51 -1.23 15.85 39.53
C ARG A 51 -1.52 15.14 40.85
N ALA A 52 -0.69 14.18 41.22
CA ALA A 52 -0.83 13.47 42.50
C ALA A 52 -0.59 14.43 43.70
N GLU A 53 0.47 15.24 43.66
CA GLU A 53 0.75 16.29 44.69
C GLU A 53 -0.38 17.30 44.78
N LYS A 54 -0.88 17.79 43.68
CA LYS A 54 -2.02 18.70 43.60
C LYS A 54 -3.28 18.11 44.26
N ASN A 55 -3.61 16.85 43.95
CA ASN A 55 -4.76 16.17 44.56
C ASN A 55 -4.62 16.02 46.07
N LYS A 56 -3.39 15.77 46.57
CA LYS A 56 -3.09 15.76 48.01
C LYS A 56 -3.23 17.14 48.63
N ALA A 57 -2.65 18.17 47.98
CA ALA A 57 -2.74 19.55 48.44
C ALA A 57 -4.18 20.06 48.55
N TYR A 58 -5.08 19.72 47.60
CA TYR A 58 -6.49 20.10 47.73
C TYR A 58 -7.18 19.50 48.96
N LYS A 59 -6.86 18.25 49.31
CA LYS A 59 -7.41 17.63 50.57
C LYS A 59 -6.88 18.35 51.81
N GLU A 60 -5.60 18.71 51.83
CA GLU A 60 -4.96 19.44 52.94
C GLU A 60 -5.52 20.85 53.07
N ILE A 61 -5.73 21.58 51.96
CA ILE A 61 -6.38 22.90 51.97
C ILE A 61 -7.77 22.82 52.58
N GLY A 62 -8.57 21.80 52.20
CA GLY A 62 -9.89 21.58 52.80
C GLY A 62 -9.84 21.38 54.32
N ALA A 63 -8.90 20.57 54.81
CA ALA A 63 -8.68 20.35 56.24
C ALA A 63 -8.21 21.60 56.99
N MET A 64 -7.26 22.37 56.40
CA MET A 64 -6.75 23.62 56.97
C MET A 64 -7.85 24.70 57.06
N MET A 65 -8.67 24.81 56.02
CA MET A 65 -9.82 25.74 56.02
C MET A 65 -10.84 25.39 57.12
N ALA A 66 -11.13 24.10 57.33
CA ALA A 66 -12.00 23.65 58.42
C ALA A 66 -11.41 23.96 59.82
N GLN A 67 -10.08 23.97 59.91
CA GLN A 67 -9.34 24.33 61.17
C GLN A 67 -9.08 25.84 61.32
N LYS A 68 -9.58 26.68 60.41
CA LYS A 68 -9.35 28.15 60.37
C LYS A 68 -7.88 28.58 60.21
N LYS A 69 -7.02 27.70 59.65
CA LYS A 69 -5.62 27.98 59.35
C LYS A 69 -5.48 28.65 57.96
N ILE A 70 -5.96 29.90 57.89
CA ILE A 70 -6.14 30.62 56.62
C ILE A 70 -4.80 30.89 55.92
N GLU A 71 -3.76 31.36 56.65
CA GLU A 71 -2.46 31.69 56.07
C GLU A 71 -1.76 30.46 55.47
N GLU A 72 -1.79 29.31 56.17
CA GLU A 72 -1.23 28.03 55.69
C GLU A 72 -1.99 27.54 54.45
N ALA A 73 -3.32 27.66 54.43
CA ALA A 73 -4.15 27.30 53.29
C ALA A 73 -3.87 28.18 52.06
N GLU A 74 -3.65 29.48 52.24
CA GLU A 74 -3.31 30.41 51.15
C GLU A 74 -1.90 30.13 50.58
N ALA A 75 -0.91 29.83 51.43
CA ALA A 75 0.42 29.40 50.96
C ALA A 75 0.36 28.13 50.14
N LEU A 76 -0.48 27.15 50.53
CA LEU A 76 -0.64 25.90 49.78
C LEU A 76 -1.42 26.12 48.45
N LYS A 77 -2.43 27.01 48.45
CA LYS A 77 -3.12 27.41 47.20
C LYS A 77 -2.14 28.03 46.19
N LYS A 78 -1.19 28.86 46.65
CA LYS A 78 -0.17 29.43 45.76
C LYS A 78 0.69 28.34 45.11
N LYS A 79 1.15 27.33 45.90
CA LYS A 79 1.88 26.17 45.37
C LYS A 79 1.07 25.39 44.34
N VAL A 80 -0.24 25.20 44.59
CA VAL A 80 -1.14 24.54 43.62
C VAL A 80 -1.27 25.35 42.33
N ALA A 81 -1.30 26.68 42.42
CA ALA A 81 -1.33 27.55 41.24
C ALA A 81 -0.03 27.44 40.43
N GLU A 82 1.12 27.41 41.08
CA GLU A 82 2.42 27.19 40.43
C GLU A 82 2.49 25.80 39.75
N SER A 83 2.03 24.76 40.44
CA SER A 83 1.94 23.41 39.87
C SER A 83 1.00 23.35 38.65
N ASN A 84 -0.13 24.09 38.66
CA ASN A 84 -1.01 24.18 37.49
C ASN A 84 -0.32 24.85 36.30
N GLY A 85 0.44 25.93 36.53
CA GLY A 85 1.25 26.58 35.51
C GLY A 85 2.22 25.58 34.85
N ARG A 86 2.96 24.85 35.71
CA ARG A 86 3.93 23.85 35.23
C ARG A 86 3.27 22.67 34.48
N ILE A 87 2.13 22.17 34.94
CA ILE A 87 1.36 21.15 34.24
C ILE A 87 0.92 21.62 32.83
N ASN A 88 0.50 22.89 32.72
CA ASN A 88 0.09 23.42 31.42
C ASN A 88 1.29 23.54 30.47
N GLU A 89 2.43 24.05 30.91
CA GLU A 89 3.66 24.11 30.12
C GLU A 89 4.08 22.72 29.63
N LEU A 90 4.13 21.75 30.55
CA LEU A 90 4.49 20.38 30.23
C LEU A 90 3.48 19.74 29.26
N SER A 91 2.20 20.04 29.36
CA SER A 91 1.18 19.50 28.47
C SER A 91 1.31 20.07 27.05
N GLU A 92 1.72 21.31 26.88
CA GLU A 92 2.02 21.86 25.54
C GLU A 92 3.32 21.26 24.98
N GLU A 93 4.36 21.11 25.80
CA GLU A 93 5.60 20.44 25.41
C GLU A 93 5.34 18.97 25.03
N GLU A 94 4.49 18.25 25.78
CA GLU A 94 4.08 16.88 25.47
C GLU A 94 3.49 16.77 24.08
N LYS A 95 2.56 17.66 23.72
CA LYS A 95 1.94 17.67 22.37
C LYS A 95 2.98 17.87 21.27
N GLU A 96 3.90 18.81 21.45
CA GLU A 96 4.97 19.06 20.45
C GLU A 96 5.90 17.86 20.32
N VAL A 97 6.30 17.25 21.44
CA VAL A 97 7.17 16.09 21.45
C VAL A 97 6.48 14.88 20.81
N GLU A 98 5.21 14.64 21.14
CA GLU A 98 4.42 13.55 20.55
C GLU A 98 4.23 13.72 19.04
N GLU A 99 3.93 14.92 18.58
CA GLU A 99 3.77 15.18 17.15
C GLU A 99 5.08 14.95 16.38
N LYS A 100 6.20 15.46 16.87
CA LYS A 100 7.52 15.25 16.26
C LYS A 100 7.94 13.79 16.33
N LEU A 101 7.69 13.11 17.43
CA LEU A 101 7.95 11.67 17.58
C LEU A 101 7.16 10.87 16.56
N LYS A 102 5.86 11.17 16.42
CA LYS A 102 5.00 10.54 15.43
C LYS A 102 5.52 10.76 14.02
N GLN A 103 5.89 12.00 13.66
CA GLN A 103 6.44 12.32 12.34
C GLN A 103 7.70 11.51 12.04
N ASN A 104 8.66 11.47 12.98
CA ASN A 104 9.89 10.69 12.81
C ASN A 104 9.63 9.19 12.68
N MET A 105 8.68 8.65 13.45
CA MET A 105 8.26 7.26 13.34
C MET A 105 7.55 6.95 12.01
N MET A 106 6.83 7.92 11.44
CA MET A 106 6.13 7.76 10.16
C MET A 106 7.08 7.71 8.95
N ILE A 107 8.24 8.38 9.01
CA ILE A 107 9.25 8.36 7.95
C ILE A 107 10.33 7.27 8.14
N SER A 108 10.36 6.64 9.31
CA SER A 108 11.26 5.51 9.56
C SER A 108 10.79 4.27 8.78
N PRO A 109 11.70 3.61 8.01
CA PRO A 109 11.32 2.43 7.24
C PRO A 109 11.01 1.24 8.15
N ASN A 110 10.14 0.35 7.67
CA ASN A 110 9.86 -0.92 8.33
C ASN A 110 11.08 -1.84 8.29
N ILE A 111 11.13 -2.80 9.22
CA ILE A 111 12.18 -3.82 9.22
C ILE A 111 11.87 -4.83 8.11
N ILE A 112 12.83 -5.03 7.23
CA ILE A 112 12.73 -6.02 6.15
C ILE A 112 12.86 -7.44 6.67
N ASP A 113 12.20 -8.39 6.00
CA ASP A 113 12.34 -9.81 6.30
C ASP A 113 13.80 -10.25 6.07
N PRO A 114 14.37 -11.12 6.93
CA PRO A 114 15.74 -11.59 6.77
C PRO A 114 16.03 -12.31 5.44
N SER A 115 15.01 -12.79 4.75
CA SER A 115 15.15 -13.45 3.43
C SER A 115 15.25 -12.46 2.27
N VAL A 116 14.98 -11.17 2.49
CA VAL A 116 15.05 -10.14 1.43
C VAL A 116 16.50 -9.99 0.95
N PRO A 117 16.76 -10.11 -0.37
CA PRO A 117 18.09 -9.90 -0.91
C PRO A 117 18.54 -8.44 -0.72
N ILE A 118 19.79 -8.25 -0.34
CA ILE A 118 20.37 -6.92 -0.20
C ILE A 118 20.81 -6.43 -1.57
N GLY A 119 20.22 -5.33 -2.01
CA GLY A 119 20.48 -4.70 -3.31
C GLY A 119 20.07 -3.24 -3.29
N LYS A 120 20.64 -2.43 -4.17
CA LYS A 120 20.49 -0.97 -4.18
C LYS A 120 19.21 -0.51 -4.86
N ASP A 121 18.83 -1.16 -5.95
CA ASP A 121 17.70 -0.77 -6.80
C ASP A 121 17.12 -2.00 -7.53
N ASP A 122 16.06 -1.80 -8.31
CA ASP A 122 15.31 -2.83 -9.04
C ASP A 122 16.16 -3.71 -9.96
N SER A 123 17.31 -3.20 -10.46
CA SER A 123 18.23 -4.00 -11.29
C SER A 123 18.86 -5.18 -10.54
N GLN A 124 18.78 -5.18 -9.21
CA GLN A 124 19.29 -6.22 -8.31
C GLN A 124 18.20 -7.10 -7.70
N ASN A 125 16.97 -6.99 -8.20
CA ASN A 125 15.89 -7.91 -7.86
C ASN A 125 16.24 -9.33 -8.35
N VAL A 126 15.83 -10.34 -7.58
CA VAL A 126 16.23 -11.73 -7.80
C VAL A 126 15.08 -12.52 -8.41
N GLU A 127 15.31 -13.10 -9.60
CA GLU A 127 14.35 -14.04 -10.20
C GLU A 127 14.20 -15.30 -9.32
N ILE A 128 12.95 -15.59 -8.94
CA ILE A 128 12.63 -16.77 -8.12
C ILE A 128 12.27 -17.94 -9.02
N GLU A 129 11.28 -17.75 -9.92
CA GLU A 129 10.71 -18.83 -10.71
C GLU A 129 10.05 -18.29 -11.98
N LYS A 130 10.06 -19.11 -13.04
CA LYS A 130 9.35 -18.88 -14.31
C LYS A 130 8.21 -19.87 -14.44
N PHE A 131 7.09 -19.40 -14.96
CA PHE A 131 5.86 -20.16 -15.16
C PHE A 131 5.44 -20.07 -16.64
N GLY A 132 5.46 -21.19 -17.32
CA GLY A 132 5.21 -21.29 -18.77
C GLY A 132 6.42 -20.93 -19.61
N GLU A 133 6.41 -21.46 -20.85
CA GLU A 133 7.52 -21.28 -21.77
C GLU A 133 7.35 -19.97 -22.58
N PRO A 134 8.34 -19.08 -22.56
CA PRO A 134 8.35 -17.90 -23.41
C PRO A 134 8.32 -18.31 -24.90
N PHE A 135 7.45 -17.68 -25.66
CA PHE A 135 7.31 -17.93 -27.10
C PHE A 135 7.59 -16.62 -27.86
N VAL A 136 8.26 -16.73 -28.99
CA VAL A 136 8.47 -15.64 -29.97
C VAL A 136 7.97 -16.13 -31.30
N PRO A 137 6.92 -15.51 -31.87
CA PRO A 137 6.40 -15.92 -33.20
C PRO A 137 7.40 -15.61 -34.32
N ASP A 138 7.19 -16.21 -35.47
CA ASP A 138 8.00 -16.02 -36.68
C ASP A 138 7.60 -14.78 -37.51
N PHE A 139 6.69 -13.95 -36.98
CA PHE A 139 6.26 -12.69 -37.57
C PHE A 139 6.56 -11.52 -36.60
N GLU A 140 6.65 -10.30 -37.16
CA GLU A 140 6.86 -9.08 -36.37
C GLU A 140 5.59 -8.72 -35.60
N ILE A 141 5.74 -8.49 -34.29
CA ILE A 141 4.66 -8.02 -33.43
C ILE A 141 4.70 -6.49 -33.40
N PRO A 142 3.66 -5.78 -33.87
CA PRO A 142 3.57 -4.33 -33.81
C PRO A 142 3.54 -3.83 -32.36
N TYR A 143 3.75 -2.52 -32.19
CA TYR A 143 3.58 -1.89 -30.88
C TYR A 143 2.12 -2.02 -30.41
N HIS A 144 1.88 -2.16 -29.13
CA HIS A 144 0.55 -2.46 -28.61
C HIS A 144 -0.53 -1.43 -29.03
N THR A 145 -0.18 -0.16 -29.20
CA THR A 145 -1.15 0.84 -29.70
C THR A 145 -1.48 0.62 -31.17
N GLU A 146 -0.52 0.20 -31.99
CA GLU A 146 -0.75 -0.13 -33.41
C GLU A 146 -1.68 -1.34 -33.54
N ILE A 147 -1.49 -2.36 -32.66
CA ILE A 147 -2.42 -3.49 -32.59
C ILE A 147 -3.83 -2.97 -32.24
N MET A 148 -3.96 -2.14 -31.18
CA MET A 148 -5.27 -1.61 -30.78
C MET A 148 -5.91 -0.73 -31.86
N GLU A 149 -5.13 0.09 -32.56
CA GLU A 149 -5.58 0.93 -33.68
C GLU A 149 -6.13 0.10 -34.85
N ALA A 150 -5.55 -1.05 -35.17
CA ALA A 150 -6.07 -1.95 -36.19
C ALA A 150 -7.49 -2.46 -35.90
N PHE A 151 -7.90 -2.46 -34.64
CA PHE A 151 -9.26 -2.78 -34.20
C PHE A 151 -10.17 -1.55 -34.02
N ASP A 152 -9.73 -0.32 -34.34
CA ASP A 152 -10.35 0.94 -33.94
C ASP A 152 -10.60 0.99 -32.41
N GLY A 153 -9.67 0.38 -31.66
CA GLY A 153 -9.85 0.04 -30.25
C GLY A 153 -9.24 1.02 -29.25
N ILE A 154 -8.53 2.06 -29.73
CA ILE A 154 -7.90 3.08 -28.88
C ILE A 154 -7.97 4.47 -29.54
N ASP A 155 -8.19 5.53 -28.73
CA ASP A 155 -8.10 6.92 -29.18
C ASP A 155 -7.37 7.75 -28.13
N LEU A 156 -6.08 7.93 -28.34
CA LEU A 156 -5.22 8.75 -27.47
C LEU A 156 -5.33 10.24 -27.78
N GLU A 157 -5.64 10.61 -29.05
CA GLU A 157 -5.75 12.00 -29.47
C GLU A 157 -6.95 12.68 -28.82
N SER A 158 -8.12 12.05 -28.85
CA SER A 158 -9.31 12.57 -28.16
C SER A 158 -9.13 12.59 -26.64
N ALA A 159 -8.48 11.59 -26.07
CA ALA A 159 -8.15 11.58 -24.64
C ALA A 159 -7.25 12.77 -24.27
N GLY A 160 -6.23 13.06 -25.11
CA GLY A 160 -5.36 14.23 -24.94
C GLY A 160 -6.12 15.55 -24.97
N ARG A 161 -7.13 15.71 -25.83
CA ARG A 161 -7.99 16.89 -25.88
C ARG A 161 -8.90 17.03 -24.65
N VAL A 162 -9.34 15.92 -24.08
CA VAL A 162 -10.31 15.93 -22.95
C VAL A 162 -9.62 16.02 -21.59
N ALA A 163 -8.52 15.28 -21.39
CA ALA A 163 -7.92 15.11 -20.06
C ALA A 163 -6.40 15.35 -20.03
N GLY A 164 -5.77 15.52 -21.19
CA GLY A 164 -4.32 15.61 -21.32
C GLY A 164 -3.65 14.27 -21.62
N ASN A 165 -2.32 14.26 -21.69
CA ASN A 165 -1.55 13.05 -21.93
C ASN A 165 -1.64 12.09 -20.72
N GLY A 166 -1.48 10.79 -20.98
CA GLY A 166 -1.56 9.76 -19.94
C GLY A 166 -2.99 9.30 -19.63
N PHE A 167 -3.93 9.62 -20.52
CA PHE A 167 -5.31 9.11 -20.53
C PHE A 167 -5.59 8.41 -21.86
N TYR A 168 -6.66 7.64 -21.92
CA TYR A 168 -7.04 6.87 -23.11
C TYR A 168 -8.56 6.75 -23.24
N TYR A 169 -9.02 6.54 -24.46
CA TYR A 169 -10.29 5.88 -24.73
C TYR A 169 -9.99 4.47 -25.25
N LEU A 170 -10.61 3.46 -24.65
CA LEU A 170 -10.69 2.12 -25.24
C LEU A 170 -12.06 1.93 -25.87
N MET A 171 -12.12 1.27 -27.02
CA MET A 171 -13.33 1.11 -27.79
C MET A 171 -13.48 -0.31 -28.35
N GLY A 172 -14.68 -0.67 -28.77
CA GLY A 172 -14.97 -1.92 -29.47
C GLY A 172 -14.50 -3.15 -28.73
N ASP A 173 -13.86 -4.06 -29.48
CA ASP A 173 -13.38 -5.34 -28.94
C ASP A 173 -12.24 -5.18 -27.94
N ILE A 174 -11.40 -4.16 -28.06
CA ILE A 174 -10.34 -3.88 -27.08
C ILE A 174 -10.93 -3.48 -25.72
N ALA A 175 -11.93 -2.59 -25.71
CA ALA A 175 -12.65 -2.23 -24.47
C ALA A 175 -13.39 -3.45 -23.88
N ARG A 176 -13.88 -4.34 -24.74
CA ARG A 176 -14.54 -5.58 -24.31
C ARG A 176 -13.55 -6.55 -23.67
N ILE A 177 -12.35 -6.74 -24.23
CA ILE A 177 -11.30 -7.55 -23.62
C ILE A 177 -10.94 -6.98 -22.25
N HIS A 178 -10.72 -5.67 -22.15
CA HIS A 178 -10.44 -4.98 -20.90
C HIS A 178 -11.48 -5.30 -19.80
N SER A 179 -12.76 -5.15 -20.11
CA SER A 179 -13.85 -5.45 -19.19
C SER A 179 -13.96 -6.93 -18.86
N SER A 180 -13.72 -7.80 -19.86
CA SER A 180 -13.80 -9.25 -19.70
C SER A 180 -12.72 -9.79 -18.78
N VAL A 181 -11.51 -9.26 -18.87
CA VAL A 181 -10.39 -9.62 -17.97
C VAL A 181 -10.71 -9.24 -16.54
N LEU A 182 -11.27 -8.05 -16.30
CA LEU A 182 -11.68 -7.62 -14.95
C LEU A 182 -12.81 -8.48 -14.40
N ALA A 183 -13.81 -8.81 -15.23
CA ALA A 183 -14.92 -9.67 -14.81
C ALA A 183 -14.43 -11.09 -14.48
N TYR A 184 -13.55 -11.65 -15.32
CA TYR A 184 -12.93 -12.94 -15.05
C TYR A 184 -12.09 -12.91 -13.77
N ALA A 185 -11.24 -11.91 -13.59
CA ALA A 185 -10.40 -11.78 -12.40
C ALA A 185 -11.23 -11.67 -11.11
N ARG A 186 -12.35 -10.96 -11.14
CA ARG A 186 -13.30 -10.90 -10.03
C ARG A 186 -13.82 -12.28 -9.68
N ASP A 187 -14.36 -13.00 -10.65
CA ASP A 187 -14.97 -14.32 -10.44
C ASP A 187 -13.90 -15.35 -10.04
N PHE A 188 -12.71 -15.26 -10.59
CA PHE A 188 -11.54 -16.06 -10.22
C PHE A 188 -11.19 -15.91 -8.72
N MET A 189 -11.20 -14.68 -8.20
CA MET A 189 -10.92 -14.43 -6.78
C MET A 189 -12.07 -14.85 -5.86
N ILE A 190 -13.33 -14.65 -6.28
CA ILE A 190 -14.50 -15.15 -5.54
C ILE A 190 -14.43 -16.67 -5.40
N ASN A 191 -14.11 -17.37 -6.49
CA ASN A 191 -13.96 -18.84 -6.49
C ASN A 191 -12.79 -19.33 -5.61
N ARG A 192 -11.86 -18.46 -5.26
CA ARG A 192 -10.76 -18.72 -4.32
C ARG A 192 -11.06 -18.29 -2.87
N GLY A 193 -12.32 -17.95 -2.58
CA GLY A 193 -12.80 -17.65 -1.23
C GLY A 193 -12.60 -16.21 -0.79
N PHE A 194 -12.23 -15.30 -1.70
CA PHE A 194 -12.16 -13.89 -1.37
C PHE A 194 -13.54 -13.24 -1.43
N THR A 195 -13.85 -12.42 -0.43
CA THR A 195 -15.07 -11.62 -0.43
C THR A 195 -14.92 -10.44 -1.37
N TYR A 196 -15.77 -10.37 -2.41
CA TYR A 196 -15.81 -9.22 -3.31
C TYR A 196 -16.48 -8.03 -2.64
N CYS A 197 -15.86 -6.86 -2.72
CA CYS A 197 -16.43 -5.62 -2.23
C CYS A 197 -16.22 -4.46 -3.22
N VAL A 198 -17.10 -3.48 -3.15
CA VAL A 198 -16.98 -2.20 -3.86
C VAL A 198 -16.71 -1.12 -2.80
N PRO A 199 -15.47 -0.66 -2.66
CA PRO A 199 -15.09 0.29 -1.64
C PRO A 199 -15.31 1.75 -2.11
N PRO A 200 -15.23 2.74 -1.21
CA PRO A 200 -15.13 4.14 -1.59
C PRO A 200 -13.89 4.39 -2.46
N PHE A 201 -14.03 5.19 -3.52
CA PHE A 201 -12.92 5.55 -4.41
C PHE A 201 -12.26 6.88 -4.02
N MET A 202 -12.75 7.51 -2.97
CA MET A 202 -12.16 8.67 -2.30
C MET A 202 -11.99 8.37 -0.83
N ILE A 203 -10.83 8.74 -0.27
CA ILE A 203 -10.45 8.46 1.11
C ILE A 203 -9.93 9.72 1.80
N ARG A 204 -10.04 9.77 3.13
CA ARG A 204 -9.54 10.88 3.94
C ARG A 204 -8.04 10.80 4.17
N SER A 205 -7.44 11.93 4.51
CA SER A 205 -6.00 12.06 4.79
C SER A 205 -5.48 11.07 5.84
N ASN A 206 -6.26 10.79 6.88
CA ASN A 206 -5.89 9.84 7.93
C ASN A 206 -5.79 8.38 7.41
N VAL A 207 -6.58 8.02 6.41
CA VAL A 207 -6.45 6.72 5.72
C VAL A 207 -5.22 6.73 4.84
N VAL A 208 -5.03 7.79 4.01
CA VAL A 208 -3.86 7.92 3.12
C VAL A 208 -2.56 7.76 3.90
N THR A 209 -2.38 8.53 4.96
CA THR A 209 -1.17 8.48 5.82
C THR A 209 -1.02 7.16 6.59
N GLY A 210 -2.10 6.40 6.72
CA GLY A 210 -2.11 5.07 7.31
C GLY A 210 -1.57 3.99 6.37
N VAL A 211 -1.85 4.10 5.07
CA VAL A 211 -1.57 3.03 4.09
C VAL A 211 -0.30 3.23 3.27
N MET A 212 0.25 4.45 3.21
CA MET A 212 1.45 4.76 2.42
C MET A 212 2.40 5.73 3.13
N SER A 213 3.61 5.89 2.59
CA SER A 213 4.55 6.91 3.04
C SER A 213 4.16 8.31 2.54
N PHE A 214 4.71 9.36 3.17
CA PHE A 214 4.49 10.74 2.73
C PHE A 214 5.05 11.00 1.32
N ALA A 215 6.18 10.37 0.98
CA ALA A 215 6.80 10.50 -0.34
C ALA A 215 5.90 9.89 -1.43
N GLU A 216 5.38 8.69 -1.19
CA GLU A 216 4.41 8.06 -2.10
C GLU A 216 3.14 8.87 -2.24
N MET A 217 2.62 9.44 -1.13
CA MET A 217 1.43 10.29 -1.14
C MET A 217 1.61 11.50 -2.06
N ASP A 218 2.72 12.23 -1.98
CA ASP A 218 2.98 13.40 -2.83
C ASP A 218 3.18 13.02 -4.31
N ALA A 219 3.88 11.93 -4.57
CA ALA A 219 4.15 11.44 -5.92
C ALA A 219 2.90 10.89 -6.63
N MET A 220 1.98 10.27 -5.87
CA MET A 220 0.90 9.47 -6.41
C MET A 220 -0.49 10.13 -6.32
N MET A 221 -0.85 10.73 -5.16
CA MET A 221 -2.25 10.99 -4.83
C MET A 221 -2.79 12.30 -5.41
N TYR A 222 -3.96 12.25 -6.05
CA TYR A 222 -4.76 13.42 -6.36
C TYR A 222 -5.60 13.82 -5.16
N LYS A 223 -5.53 15.09 -4.75
CA LYS A 223 -6.34 15.67 -3.69
C LYS A 223 -7.50 16.45 -4.29
N ILE A 224 -8.68 16.34 -3.69
CA ILE A 224 -9.84 17.17 -4.03
C ILE A 224 -9.65 18.53 -3.35
N GLU A 225 -9.76 19.60 -4.16
CA GLU A 225 -9.63 20.96 -3.65
C GLU A 225 -10.81 21.32 -2.72
N GLY A 226 -10.50 21.91 -1.57
CA GLY A 226 -11.50 22.32 -0.57
C GLY A 226 -12.02 21.18 0.33
N GLU A 227 -11.62 19.93 0.07
CA GLU A 227 -12.09 18.75 0.80
C GLU A 227 -10.93 17.99 1.44
N ASP A 228 -11.20 17.26 2.56
CA ASP A 228 -10.28 16.26 3.09
C ASP A 228 -10.53 14.91 2.40
N LEU A 229 -10.40 14.92 1.07
CA LEU A 229 -10.58 13.73 0.23
C LEU A 229 -9.47 13.61 -0.82
N TYR A 230 -9.09 12.38 -1.09
CA TYR A 230 -8.08 11.98 -2.07
C TYR A 230 -8.64 10.87 -2.93
N LEU A 231 -8.41 10.93 -4.25
CA LEU A 231 -8.70 9.82 -5.15
C LEU A 231 -7.75 8.66 -4.86
N ILE A 232 -8.26 7.44 -4.82
CA ILE A 232 -7.42 6.25 -4.54
C ILE A 232 -6.48 5.94 -5.70
N GLY A 233 -5.24 5.56 -5.39
CA GLY A 233 -4.29 4.99 -6.35
C GLY A 233 -4.42 3.47 -6.51
N THR A 234 -5.19 2.83 -5.62
CA THR A 234 -5.51 1.39 -5.57
C THR A 234 -6.66 1.17 -4.58
N SER A 235 -7.49 0.16 -4.79
CA SER A 235 -8.54 -0.21 -3.82
C SER A 235 -7.98 -0.77 -2.51
N GLU A 236 -6.72 -1.19 -2.46
CA GLU A 236 -6.03 -1.53 -1.21
C GLU A 236 -6.25 -0.46 -0.14
N HIS A 237 -6.06 0.82 -0.52
CA HIS A 237 -6.19 1.95 0.40
C HIS A 237 -7.53 1.97 1.14
N SER A 238 -8.62 1.82 0.39
CA SER A 238 -9.97 1.81 0.95
C SER A 238 -10.28 0.51 1.68
N MET A 239 -9.84 -0.62 1.16
CA MET A 239 -10.09 -1.93 1.78
C MET A 239 -9.38 -2.08 3.12
N ILE A 240 -8.13 -1.63 3.23
CA ILE A 240 -7.41 -1.60 4.51
C ILE A 240 -8.03 -0.53 5.43
N GLY A 241 -8.37 0.64 4.87
CA GLY A 241 -9.05 1.72 5.59
C GLY A 241 -10.39 1.31 6.23
N LYS A 242 -11.07 0.29 5.69
CA LYS A 242 -12.29 -0.28 6.26
C LYS A 242 -12.12 -0.70 7.73
N PHE A 243 -10.92 -1.10 8.12
CA PHE A 243 -10.62 -1.64 9.44
C PHE A 243 -10.06 -0.60 10.42
N ILE A 244 -10.00 0.69 10.05
CA ILE A 244 -9.45 1.76 10.89
C ILE A 244 -10.08 1.76 12.30
N GLY A 245 -9.24 1.70 13.34
CA GLY A 245 -9.64 1.71 14.74
C GLY A 245 -10.36 0.45 15.23
N GLN A 246 -10.43 -0.61 14.42
CA GLN A 246 -11.12 -1.84 14.80
C GLN A 246 -10.21 -2.81 15.56
N THR A 247 -10.80 -3.50 16.53
CA THR A 247 -10.22 -4.69 17.15
C THR A 247 -11.06 -5.89 16.73
N LEU A 248 -10.48 -6.75 15.89
CA LEU A 248 -11.13 -7.94 15.35
C LEU A 248 -11.04 -9.08 16.37
N GLU A 249 -12.10 -9.89 16.48
CA GLU A 249 -12.03 -11.15 17.20
C GLU A 249 -11.20 -12.18 16.39
N LYS A 250 -10.64 -13.20 17.05
CA LYS A 250 -9.79 -14.20 16.38
C LYS A 250 -10.52 -14.98 15.27
N ASP A 251 -11.81 -15.23 15.45
CA ASP A 251 -12.66 -15.91 14.47
C ASP A 251 -13.06 -15.04 13.28
N GLN A 252 -12.79 -13.74 13.35
CA GLN A 252 -12.99 -12.79 12.25
C GLN A 252 -11.76 -12.66 11.32
N VAL A 253 -10.65 -13.27 11.66
CA VAL A 253 -9.44 -13.26 10.82
C VAL A 253 -9.15 -14.68 10.31
N PRO A 254 -8.58 -14.83 9.10
CA PRO A 254 -8.17 -13.78 8.19
C PRO A 254 -9.36 -13.08 7.49
N GLN A 255 -9.25 -11.76 7.25
CA GLN A 255 -10.14 -11.04 6.34
C GLN A 255 -9.50 -11.07 4.94
N THR A 256 -10.17 -11.69 4.01
CA THR A 256 -9.72 -11.81 2.61
C THR A 256 -10.68 -11.06 1.70
N LEU A 257 -10.26 -9.90 1.19
CA LEU A 257 -11.10 -9.06 0.35
C LEU A 257 -10.50 -8.91 -1.05
N THR A 258 -11.36 -8.86 -2.06
CA THR A 258 -10.98 -8.49 -3.42
C THR A 258 -11.90 -7.40 -3.94
N SER A 259 -11.38 -6.51 -4.78
CA SER A 259 -12.11 -5.36 -5.26
C SER A 259 -11.66 -4.93 -6.64
N TYR A 260 -12.63 -4.61 -7.48
CA TYR A 260 -12.44 -3.77 -8.65
C TYR A 260 -12.48 -2.29 -8.25
N SER A 261 -11.58 -1.49 -8.80
CA SER A 261 -11.66 -0.03 -8.70
C SER A 261 -11.00 0.68 -9.88
N PRO A 262 -11.45 1.91 -10.21
CA PRO A 262 -10.57 2.86 -10.88
C PRO A 262 -9.42 3.23 -9.94
N CYS A 263 -8.28 3.55 -10.53
CA CYS A 263 -7.06 3.96 -9.84
C CYS A 263 -6.57 5.26 -10.48
N PHE A 264 -6.18 6.22 -9.65
CA PHE A 264 -5.74 7.54 -10.10
C PHE A 264 -4.34 7.82 -9.56
N ARG A 265 -3.36 8.06 -10.45
CA ARG A 265 -1.97 8.30 -10.06
C ARG A 265 -1.40 9.48 -10.82
N LYS A 266 -0.71 10.39 -10.09
CA LYS A 266 -0.02 11.53 -10.70
C LYS A 266 1.20 11.12 -11.53
N GLU A 267 1.79 9.96 -11.25
CA GLU A 267 2.99 9.43 -11.92
C GLU A 267 4.15 10.45 -11.98
N LYS A 268 4.31 11.27 -10.91
CA LYS A 268 5.39 12.26 -10.84
C LYS A 268 6.77 11.58 -10.84
N GLY A 269 7.66 12.05 -11.71
CA GLY A 269 9.04 11.59 -11.77
C GLY A 269 9.28 10.33 -12.60
N ALA A 270 8.25 9.80 -13.24
CA ALA A 270 8.40 8.70 -14.18
C ALA A 270 8.89 9.22 -15.54
N HIS A 271 10.04 8.70 -16.00
CA HIS A 271 10.62 9.04 -17.31
C HIS A 271 11.14 7.78 -18.00
N GLY A 272 10.83 7.57 -19.28
CA GLY A 272 11.34 6.46 -20.09
C GLY A 272 10.64 6.24 -21.42
N ILE A 273 11.25 5.45 -22.30
CA ILE A 273 10.75 5.15 -23.66
C ILE A 273 9.45 4.32 -23.62
N GLU A 274 9.20 3.59 -22.54
CA GLU A 274 8.01 2.75 -22.36
C GLU A 274 6.77 3.53 -21.88
N GLU A 275 6.83 4.85 -21.80
CA GLU A 275 5.74 5.74 -21.40
C GLU A 275 4.68 5.95 -22.50
N ARG A 276 4.94 5.46 -23.73
CA ARG A 276 3.98 5.56 -24.83
C ARG A 276 2.82 4.58 -24.64
N GLY A 277 1.65 5.01 -25.09
CA GLY A 277 0.44 4.17 -25.09
C GLY A 277 -0.19 4.04 -23.70
N VAL A 278 -0.40 2.81 -23.23
CA VAL A 278 -1.15 2.53 -22.01
C VAL A 278 -0.30 1.93 -20.87
N TYR A 279 1.03 1.93 -21.03
CA TYR A 279 1.93 1.33 -20.04
C TYR A 279 1.96 2.15 -18.72
N ARG A 280 2.02 3.49 -18.84
CA ARG A 280 2.07 4.42 -17.70
C ARG A 280 1.06 5.54 -17.91
N ILE A 281 0.03 5.55 -17.08
CA ILE A 281 -1.18 6.37 -17.27
C ILE A 281 -1.71 6.88 -15.93
N HIS A 282 -2.41 8.01 -15.97
CA HIS A 282 -2.96 8.68 -14.78
C HIS A 282 -4.24 8.04 -14.25
N GLN A 283 -4.99 7.38 -15.12
CA GLN A 283 -6.23 6.67 -14.78
C GLN A 283 -6.21 5.29 -15.38
N PHE A 284 -6.43 4.27 -14.56
CA PHE A 284 -6.58 2.88 -14.99
C PHE A 284 -7.54 2.14 -14.05
N GLU A 285 -7.81 0.90 -14.38
CA GLU A 285 -8.67 0.04 -13.56
C GLU A 285 -7.87 -1.16 -13.07
N LYS A 286 -8.23 -1.66 -11.90
CA LYS A 286 -7.52 -2.76 -11.28
C LYS A 286 -8.46 -3.64 -10.46
N GLN A 287 -8.27 -4.95 -10.56
CA GLN A 287 -8.72 -5.90 -9.56
C GLN A 287 -7.58 -6.12 -8.56
N GLU A 288 -7.87 -5.89 -7.28
CA GLU A 288 -6.93 -5.98 -6.17
C GLU A 288 -7.37 -7.06 -5.18
N MET A 289 -6.43 -7.58 -4.39
CA MET A 289 -6.71 -8.44 -3.26
C MET A 289 -5.92 -7.98 -2.03
N ILE A 290 -6.55 -8.05 -0.86
CA ILE A 290 -5.92 -7.77 0.43
C ILE A 290 -6.19 -8.90 1.42
N VAL A 291 -5.29 -9.01 2.40
CA VAL A 291 -5.48 -9.87 3.58
C VAL A 291 -5.16 -9.07 4.84
N VAL A 292 -6.03 -9.21 5.84
CA VAL A 292 -5.76 -8.79 7.23
C VAL A 292 -5.77 -10.06 8.07
N CYS A 293 -4.64 -10.42 8.67
CA CYS A 293 -4.46 -11.73 9.31
C CYS A 293 -3.66 -11.67 10.61
N GLU A 294 -3.57 -12.81 11.26
CA GLU A 294 -2.63 -13.05 12.36
C GLU A 294 -1.18 -12.88 11.87
N PRO A 295 -0.26 -12.36 12.72
CA PRO A 295 1.15 -12.21 12.36
C PRO A 295 1.80 -13.51 11.88
N GLU A 296 1.47 -14.63 12.49
CA GLU A 296 2.03 -15.96 12.21
C GLU A 296 1.61 -16.48 10.83
N GLU A 297 0.45 -16.05 10.33
CA GLU A 297 -0.11 -16.48 9.04
C GLU A 297 0.40 -15.64 7.85
N SER A 298 1.05 -14.50 8.10
CA SER A 298 1.34 -13.53 7.04
C SER A 298 2.28 -14.07 5.96
N LYS A 299 3.19 -14.99 6.30
CA LYS A 299 4.07 -15.65 5.32
C LYS A 299 3.28 -16.57 4.39
N GLU A 300 2.36 -17.36 4.92
CA GLU A 300 1.54 -18.27 4.12
C GLU A 300 0.62 -17.47 3.19
N TRP A 301 0.01 -16.38 3.70
CA TRP A 301 -0.82 -15.51 2.89
C TRP A 301 -0.03 -14.79 1.79
N TYR A 302 1.20 -14.35 2.08
CA TYR A 302 2.09 -13.76 1.08
C TYR A 302 2.30 -14.72 -0.10
N ASP A 303 2.63 -15.98 0.18
CA ASP A 303 2.83 -17.01 -0.84
C ASP A 303 1.54 -17.32 -1.64
N LYS A 304 0.39 -17.32 -0.99
CA LYS A 304 -0.91 -17.51 -1.67
C LYS A 304 -1.26 -16.32 -2.57
N LEU A 305 -0.95 -15.10 -2.14
CA LEU A 305 -1.34 -13.89 -2.89
C LEU A 305 -0.61 -13.79 -4.23
N TRP A 306 0.72 -13.92 -4.25
CA TRP A 306 1.43 -13.81 -5.53
C TRP A 306 1.12 -14.97 -6.47
N LYS A 307 0.88 -16.17 -5.94
CA LYS A 307 0.44 -17.34 -6.74
C LYS A 307 -0.90 -17.09 -7.42
N ASN A 308 -1.83 -16.38 -6.80
CA ASN A 308 -3.10 -16.04 -7.42
C ASN A 308 -2.92 -15.24 -8.72
N THR A 309 -1.97 -14.29 -8.74
CA THR A 309 -1.67 -13.52 -9.95
C THR A 309 -1.00 -14.39 -11.01
N VAL A 310 -0.01 -15.20 -10.62
CA VAL A 310 0.62 -16.16 -11.52
C VAL A 310 -0.42 -17.08 -12.16
N ASP A 311 -1.29 -17.69 -11.37
CA ASP A 311 -2.32 -18.61 -11.83
C ASP A 311 -3.33 -17.93 -12.77
N LEU A 312 -3.72 -16.67 -12.49
CA LEU A 312 -4.59 -15.90 -13.37
C LEU A 312 -3.96 -15.71 -14.75
N PHE A 313 -2.71 -15.23 -14.81
CA PHE A 313 -2.00 -15.02 -16.06
C PHE A 313 -1.77 -16.33 -16.80
N ARG A 314 -1.40 -17.39 -16.09
CA ARG A 314 -1.21 -18.73 -16.68
C ARG A 314 -2.50 -19.32 -17.21
N SER A 315 -3.65 -19.05 -16.60
CA SER A 315 -4.94 -19.48 -17.12
C SER A 315 -5.32 -18.82 -18.46
N MET A 316 -4.69 -17.69 -18.78
CA MET A 316 -4.80 -16.99 -20.06
C MET A 316 -3.64 -17.31 -21.02
N ASP A 317 -2.86 -18.36 -20.76
CA ASP A 317 -1.69 -18.81 -21.52
C ASP A 317 -0.54 -17.78 -21.59
N ILE A 318 -0.48 -16.80 -20.72
CA ILE A 318 0.58 -15.80 -20.68
C ILE A 318 1.72 -16.30 -19.79
N PRO A 319 2.95 -16.44 -20.29
CA PRO A 319 4.10 -16.78 -19.48
C PRO A 319 4.45 -15.65 -18.52
N VAL A 320 4.77 -15.99 -17.27
CA VAL A 320 5.15 -15.04 -16.24
C VAL A 320 6.39 -15.51 -15.48
N ARG A 321 7.06 -14.58 -14.81
CA ARG A 321 8.08 -14.88 -13.81
C ARG A 321 7.81 -14.10 -12.53
N THR A 322 8.47 -14.49 -11.44
CA THR A 322 8.46 -13.77 -10.18
C THR A 322 9.84 -13.25 -9.83
N LEU A 323 9.91 -11.99 -9.38
CA LEU A 323 11.12 -11.33 -8.90
C LEU A 323 10.97 -10.97 -7.44
N GLU A 324 11.84 -11.46 -6.57
CA GLU A 324 11.96 -10.96 -5.20
C GLU A 324 12.59 -9.57 -5.23
N CYS A 325 11.88 -8.57 -4.71
CA CYS A 325 12.39 -7.21 -4.61
C CYS A 325 13.51 -7.14 -3.59
N CYS A 326 14.63 -6.52 -3.96
CA CYS A 326 15.74 -6.30 -3.06
C CYS A 326 15.46 -5.14 -2.08
N SER A 327 16.30 -5.04 -1.06
CA SER A 327 16.10 -4.11 0.07
C SER A 327 15.99 -2.64 -0.32
N GLY A 328 16.74 -2.19 -1.34
CA GLY A 328 16.72 -0.80 -1.81
C GLY A 328 15.51 -0.46 -2.69
N ASP A 329 14.88 -1.47 -3.30
CA ASP A 329 13.67 -1.32 -4.11
C ASP A 329 12.38 -1.37 -3.26
N LEU A 330 12.45 -1.87 -2.03
CA LEU A 330 11.29 -1.94 -1.14
C LEU A 330 10.86 -0.56 -0.65
N ALA A 331 9.60 -0.20 -0.86
CA ALA A 331 8.98 0.96 -0.22
C ALA A 331 9.06 0.88 1.31
N ASP A 332 8.98 2.05 1.98
CA ASP A 332 9.27 2.14 3.43
C ASP A 332 8.37 1.28 4.34
N LEU A 333 7.14 1.03 3.95
CA LEU A 333 6.22 0.23 4.75
C LEU A 333 6.35 -1.28 4.53
N LYS A 334 6.98 -1.70 3.42
CA LYS A 334 7.07 -3.11 3.04
C LYS A 334 8.09 -3.85 3.88
N VAL A 335 7.71 -5.04 4.35
CA VAL A 335 8.60 -6.03 4.97
C VAL A 335 9.24 -6.89 3.90
N LYS A 336 8.46 -7.25 2.88
CA LYS A 336 8.85 -8.10 1.76
C LYS A 336 7.94 -7.84 0.57
N SER A 337 8.47 -7.93 -0.65
CA SER A 337 7.70 -7.79 -1.88
C SER A 337 8.21 -8.73 -2.97
N VAL A 338 7.28 -9.23 -3.79
CA VAL A 338 7.59 -9.96 -5.01
C VAL A 338 6.78 -9.36 -6.16
N ASP A 339 7.46 -9.09 -7.26
CA ASP A 339 6.82 -8.65 -8.48
C ASP A 339 6.50 -9.84 -9.37
N VAL A 340 5.34 -9.80 -10.00
CA VAL A 340 4.96 -10.72 -11.07
C VAL A 340 5.14 -9.99 -12.39
N GLU A 341 5.93 -10.55 -13.27
CA GLU A 341 6.22 -10.00 -14.58
C GLU A 341 5.69 -10.91 -15.69
N ALA A 342 5.05 -10.34 -16.70
CA ALA A 342 4.57 -11.06 -17.89
C ALA A 342 5.59 -10.99 -19.02
N TRP A 343 5.62 -12.04 -19.83
CA TRP A 343 6.44 -12.11 -21.03
C TRP A 343 5.93 -11.19 -22.14
N SER A 344 6.81 -10.40 -22.71
CA SER A 344 6.60 -9.64 -23.95
C SER A 344 7.34 -10.33 -25.09
N PRO A 345 6.67 -11.04 -26.00
CA PRO A 345 7.34 -11.64 -27.14
C PRO A 345 7.88 -10.59 -28.12
N ARG A 346 7.29 -9.39 -28.18
CA ARG A 346 7.80 -8.26 -28.98
C ARG A 346 9.16 -7.76 -28.48
N GLN A 347 9.28 -7.57 -27.15
CA GLN A 347 10.51 -7.06 -26.54
C GLN A 347 11.49 -8.17 -26.17
N GLN A 348 11.06 -9.43 -26.20
CA GLN A 348 11.78 -10.61 -25.72
C GLN A 348 12.30 -10.44 -24.29
N LYS A 349 11.47 -9.82 -23.44
CA LYS A 349 11.74 -9.60 -22.01
C LYS A 349 10.44 -9.66 -21.21
N TYR A 350 10.60 -9.80 -19.92
CA TYR A 350 9.49 -9.68 -18.96
C TYR A 350 9.31 -8.24 -18.51
N PHE A 351 8.09 -7.87 -18.14
CA PHE A 351 7.75 -6.58 -17.55
C PHE A 351 6.70 -6.72 -16.45
N GLU A 352 6.75 -5.87 -15.45
CA GLU A 352 5.90 -5.91 -14.27
C GLU A 352 4.41 -5.75 -14.61
N VAL A 353 3.58 -6.68 -14.10
CA VAL A 353 2.12 -6.68 -14.21
C VAL A 353 1.41 -6.75 -12.87
N GLY A 354 2.14 -6.98 -11.79
CA GLY A 354 1.62 -7.00 -10.43
C GLY A 354 2.73 -7.01 -9.40
N SER A 355 2.45 -6.51 -8.20
CA SER A 355 3.37 -6.48 -7.07
C SER A 355 2.65 -6.91 -5.81
N CYS A 356 3.12 -8.00 -5.22
CA CYS A 356 2.64 -8.54 -3.96
C CYS A 356 3.46 -7.98 -2.80
N SER A 357 2.81 -7.50 -1.75
CA SER A 357 3.49 -6.90 -0.62
C SER A 357 3.00 -7.44 0.71
N ASN A 358 3.96 -7.77 1.58
CA ASN A 358 3.73 -7.96 3.00
C ASN A 358 4.16 -6.68 3.73
N LEU A 359 3.24 -6.02 4.43
CA LEU A 359 3.49 -4.79 5.19
C LEU A 359 3.73 -5.08 6.68
N GLY A 360 3.63 -6.34 7.10
CA GLY A 360 3.64 -6.68 8.52
C GLY A 360 2.58 -5.88 9.28
N ASP A 361 2.94 -5.32 10.42
CA ASP A 361 2.04 -4.51 11.24
C ASP A 361 2.10 -2.99 10.94
N ALA A 362 2.84 -2.56 9.91
CA ALA A 362 3.09 -1.14 9.66
C ALA A 362 1.82 -0.31 9.42
N GLN A 363 0.93 -0.78 8.57
CA GLN A 363 -0.36 -0.13 8.30
C GLN A 363 -1.30 -0.27 9.50
N ALA A 364 -1.33 -1.45 10.11
CA ALA A 364 -2.17 -1.73 11.27
C ALA A 364 -1.85 -0.83 12.46
N ARG A 365 -0.56 -0.54 12.71
CA ARG A 365 -0.14 0.42 13.75
C ARG A 365 -0.59 1.85 13.46
N ARG A 366 -0.52 2.26 12.21
CA ARG A 366 -0.94 3.62 11.79
C ARG A 366 -2.46 3.80 11.86
N LEU A 367 -3.21 2.76 11.50
CA LEU A 367 -4.67 2.77 11.42
C LEU A 367 -5.37 2.23 12.67
N GLY A 368 -4.62 1.69 13.66
CA GLY A 368 -5.19 1.13 14.88
C GLY A 368 -5.92 -0.20 14.66
N ILE A 369 -5.48 -1.02 13.69
CA ILE A 369 -6.10 -2.33 13.38
C ILE A 369 -5.53 -3.39 14.29
N ARG A 370 -6.35 -3.98 15.14
CA ARG A 370 -5.92 -4.94 16.17
C ARG A 370 -6.68 -6.25 16.09
N ILE A 371 -6.09 -7.27 16.69
CA ILE A 371 -6.71 -8.56 16.93
C ILE A 371 -6.78 -8.76 18.45
N LYS A 372 -7.89 -9.29 18.94
CA LYS A 372 -8.12 -9.56 20.36
C LYS A 372 -7.42 -10.85 20.75
N GLY A 373 -6.44 -10.74 21.63
CA GLY A 373 -5.74 -11.87 22.22
C GLY A 373 -6.26 -12.20 23.64
N GLU A 374 -5.77 -13.29 24.20
CA GLU A 374 -6.13 -13.73 25.56
C GLU A 374 -5.67 -12.72 26.65
N ASN A 375 -4.50 -12.11 26.46
CA ASN A 375 -3.87 -11.20 27.41
C ASN A 375 -3.85 -9.74 26.94
N GLY A 376 -4.80 -9.34 26.10
CA GLY A 376 -4.87 -8.01 25.51
C GLY A 376 -4.97 -8.07 23.97
N SER A 377 -4.86 -6.92 23.32
CA SER A 377 -4.89 -6.85 21.84
C SER A 377 -3.49 -6.60 21.27
N TYR A 378 -3.24 -7.11 20.08
CA TYR A 378 -2.02 -6.89 19.30
C TYR A 378 -2.37 -6.42 17.88
N PHE A 379 -1.38 -5.93 17.13
CA PHE A 379 -1.62 -5.44 15.78
C PHE A 379 -1.71 -6.59 14.77
N ALA A 380 -2.67 -6.49 13.87
CA ALA A 380 -2.79 -7.39 12.73
C ALA A 380 -1.64 -7.20 11.74
N HIS A 381 -1.39 -8.18 10.88
CA HIS A 381 -0.60 -8.00 9.67
C HIS A 381 -1.50 -7.71 8.47
N THR A 382 -0.99 -6.92 7.53
CA THR A 382 -1.69 -6.58 6.29
C THR A 382 -0.84 -6.95 5.08
N LEU A 383 -1.50 -7.47 4.05
CA LEU A 383 -0.89 -7.86 2.79
C LEU A 383 -1.79 -7.40 1.64
N ASN A 384 -1.18 -7.15 0.49
CA ASN A 384 -1.91 -6.85 -0.73
C ASN A 384 -1.22 -7.45 -1.96
N ASN A 385 -1.97 -7.62 -3.02
CA ASN A 385 -1.44 -7.91 -4.35
C ASN A 385 -2.42 -7.49 -5.43
N THR A 386 -1.89 -7.08 -6.57
CA THR A 386 -2.64 -6.88 -7.79
C THR A 386 -3.07 -8.23 -8.36
N VAL A 387 -4.37 -8.46 -8.50
CA VAL A 387 -4.88 -9.61 -9.26
C VAL A 387 -4.60 -9.39 -10.74
N VAL A 388 -5.06 -8.25 -11.27
CA VAL A 388 -4.78 -7.79 -12.63
C VAL A 388 -5.00 -6.29 -12.76
N ALA A 389 -4.14 -5.62 -13.53
CA ALA A 389 -4.30 -4.24 -13.96
C ALA A 389 -4.33 -4.21 -15.50
N PRO A 390 -5.51 -4.10 -16.12
CA PRO A 390 -5.70 -4.29 -17.55
C PRO A 390 -4.76 -3.54 -18.48
N PRO A 391 -4.34 -2.29 -18.22
CA PRO A 391 -3.47 -1.61 -19.19
C PRO A 391 -2.18 -2.38 -19.51
N ARG A 392 -1.43 -2.76 -18.48
CA ARG A 392 -0.22 -3.60 -18.67
C ARG A 392 -0.59 -5.02 -19.08
N MET A 393 -1.67 -5.56 -18.51
CA MET A 393 -2.19 -6.86 -18.90
C MET A 393 -2.61 -6.88 -20.35
N LEU A 394 -3.26 -5.83 -20.89
CA LEU A 394 -3.62 -5.75 -22.31
C LEU A 394 -2.39 -5.81 -23.23
N ILE A 395 -1.28 -5.19 -22.85
CA ILE A 395 -0.03 -5.30 -23.60
C ILE A 395 0.40 -6.76 -23.67
N ALA A 396 0.53 -7.42 -22.52
CA ALA A 396 0.89 -8.83 -22.46
C ALA A 396 -0.11 -9.72 -23.22
N PHE A 397 -1.40 -9.46 -23.05
CA PHE A 397 -2.47 -10.22 -23.69
C PHE A 397 -2.41 -10.13 -25.22
N LEU A 398 -2.33 -8.91 -25.75
CA LEU A 398 -2.29 -8.68 -27.19
C LEU A 398 -1.04 -9.28 -27.82
N GLU A 399 0.13 -9.04 -27.23
CA GLU A 399 1.39 -9.56 -27.77
C GLU A 399 1.49 -11.10 -27.72
N ASN A 400 0.93 -11.76 -26.69
CA ASN A 400 0.97 -13.22 -26.57
C ASN A 400 -0.16 -13.94 -27.36
N ASN A 401 -1.20 -13.23 -27.79
CA ASN A 401 -2.34 -13.83 -28.49
C ASN A 401 -2.53 -13.31 -29.91
N LEU A 402 -1.67 -12.41 -30.40
CA LEU A 402 -1.66 -11.96 -31.80
C LEU A 402 -1.33 -13.11 -32.72
N GLN A 403 -2.03 -13.20 -33.85
CA GLN A 403 -1.81 -14.19 -34.90
C GLN A 403 -1.23 -13.53 -36.18
N ALA A 404 -0.65 -14.31 -37.05
CA ALA A 404 0.01 -13.82 -38.26
C ALA A 404 -0.91 -13.04 -39.23
N ASP A 405 -2.23 -13.28 -39.16
CA ASP A 405 -3.23 -12.57 -39.98
C ASP A 405 -3.74 -11.28 -39.30
N GLY A 406 -3.18 -10.93 -38.15
CA GLY A 406 -3.56 -9.75 -37.34
C GLY A 406 -4.75 -9.99 -36.41
N SER A 407 -5.38 -11.15 -36.41
CA SER A 407 -6.40 -11.51 -35.45
C SER A 407 -5.78 -11.74 -34.05
N VAL A 408 -6.60 -11.63 -33.01
CA VAL A 408 -6.16 -11.89 -31.62
C VAL A 408 -7.00 -13.03 -31.06
N ARG A 409 -6.34 -14.10 -30.66
CA ARG A 409 -6.96 -15.29 -30.04
C ARG A 409 -7.53 -14.90 -28.65
N ILE A 410 -8.69 -15.43 -28.32
CA ILE A 410 -9.29 -15.32 -26.99
C ILE A 410 -9.09 -16.62 -26.23
N PRO A 411 -8.29 -16.64 -25.16
CA PRO A 411 -8.13 -17.80 -24.30
C PRO A 411 -9.45 -18.36 -23.80
N GLU A 412 -9.53 -19.68 -23.63
CA GLU A 412 -10.77 -20.39 -23.32
C GLU A 412 -11.49 -19.81 -22.08
N VAL A 413 -10.73 -19.44 -21.06
CA VAL A 413 -11.28 -18.87 -19.79
C VAL A 413 -11.96 -17.52 -19.98
N LEU A 414 -11.63 -16.77 -21.03
CA LEU A 414 -12.22 -15.46 -21.34
C LEU A 414 -13.39 -15.55 -22.33
N GLN A 415 -13.52 -16.64 -23.09
CA GLN A 415 -14.58 -16.79 -24.10
C GLN A 415 -16.00 -16.55 -23.55
N PRO A 416 -16.36 -17.05 -22.35
CA PRO A 416 -17.68 -16.76 -21.76
C PRO A 416 -17.95 -15.26 -21.58
N TYR A 417 -16.91 -14.49 -21.23
CA TYR A 417 -17.00 -13.04 -21.04
C TYR A 417 -16.96 -12.25 -22.36
N MET A 418 -16.48 -12.90 -23.43
CA MET A 418 -16.43 -12.39 -24.80
C MET A 418 -17.60 -12.87 -25.68
N GLY A 419 -18.69 -13.39 -25.05
CA GLY A 419 -19.87 -13.89 -25.76
C GLY A 419 -19.62 -15.15 -26.59
N GLY A 420 -18.64 -15.97 -26.18
CA GLY A 420 -18.25 -17.21 -26.84
C GLY A 420 -17.29 -17.01 -28.01
N ASN A 421 -16.84 -15.79 -28.28
CA ASN A 421 -15.87 -15.53 -29.37
C ASN A 421 -14.52 -16.19 -29.02
N LYS A 422 -13.95 -16.88 -30.01
CA LYS A 422 -12.63 -17.54 -29.90
C LYS A 422 -11.49 -16.64 -30.35
N GLU A 423 -11.81 -15.64 -31.15
CA GLU A 423 -10.89 -14.65 -31.69
C GLU A 423 -11.63 -13.34 -31.97
N ILE A 424 -10.89 -12.27 -32.08
CA ILE A 424 -11.33 -11.00 -32.67
C ILE A 424 -10.49 -10.68 -33.89
N THR A 425 -11.09 -10.03 -34.88
CA THR A 425 -10.43 -9.69 -36.14
C THR A 425 -10.31 -8.19 -36.31
N PRO A 426 -9.18 -7.68 -36.85
CA PRO A 426 -9.01 -6.26 -37.06
C PRO A 426 -10.03 -5.73 -38.08
N LYS A 427 -10.45 -4.48 -37.91
CA LYS A 427 -11.40 -3.81 -38.82
C LYS A 427 -10.71 -3.23 -40.05
N ASN A 428 -9.48 -2.79 -39.88
CA ASN A 428 -8.64 -2.24 -40.93
C ASN A 428 -7.58 -3.27 -41.29
N LYS A 429 -7.66 -3.82 -42.51
CA LYS A 429 -6.65 -4.72 -43.11
C LYS A 429 -5.66 -3.92 -43.92
#